data_dbd083de1ce504cb232c37e7cccdeaf2
#
_entry.id   dbd083de1ce504cb232c37e7cccdeaf2
#
_cell.length_a   1.000
_cell.length_b   1.000
_cell.length_c   1.000
_cell.angle_alpha   90.00
_cell.angle_beta   90.00
_cell.angle_gamma   90.00
#
_symmetry.space_group_name_H-M   'P 1'
#
loop_
_entity.id
_entity.type
_entity.pdbx_description
1 polymer ?
#
loop_
_entity_poly.entity_id
_entity_poly.type
_entity_poly.pdbx_seq_one_letter_code
_entity_poly.pdbx_strand_id
1 'polypeptide(L)'
;RLSLVGSEMCIRDRVADATLIQMKMLNYAKGPAVKSLRAQADKITYPREMLKVLRSEKNLSIKEGMVEDLIVKDNTVHGVVLDTGENIISNIVILTTGTYLKSDILVGDTRTRSGPHNERPSMHLSDNLKKYGFNILRLKTGTPPRIDRSTIDFTKTQREDGDKEAYTFSHTNPPVYDVNNQEPCHLILSLIHISEPTRLRR
;
A
#
# COMPACT_ATOMS: atom_id res chain seq x y z
N ARG A 1 -3.42 -5.05 27.97
CA ARG A 1 -2.98 -5.21 26.56
C ARG A 1 -4.13 -5.86 25.82
N LEU A 2 -4.91 -5.07 25.14
CA LEU A 2 -5.77 -5.59 24.08
C LEU A 2 -4.81 -6.10 22.99
N SER A 3 -4.68 -7.42 22.93
CA SER A 3 -4.04 -8.07 21.81
C SER A 3 -4.92 -7.78 20.60
N LEU A 4 -4.47 -6.90 19.72
CA LEU A 4 -5.00 -6.74 18.36
C LEU A 4 -4.58 -7.93 17.49
N VAL A 5 -4.68 -9.13 18.04
CA VAL A 5 -4.60 -10.38 17.27
C VAL A 5 -5.98 -10.59 16.64
N GLY A 6 -6.38 -9.63 15.84
CA GLY A 6 -7.53 -9.80 14.97
C GLY A 6 -7.12 -10.62 13.74
N SER A 7 -8.06 -11.34 13.20
CA SER A 7 -7.92 -12.15 11.99
C SER A 7 -7.29 -11.42 10.81
N GLU A 8 -7.44 -10.10 10.71
CA GLU A 8 -6.91 -9.28 9.62
C GLU A 8 -5.37 -9.16 9.63
N MET A 9 -4.77 -8.95 10.80
CA MET A 9 -3.31 -8.94 10.92
C MET A 9 -2.73 -10.29 10.51
N CYS A 10 -3.36 -11.39 10.93
CA CYS A 10 -2.91 -12.73 10.55
C CYS A 10 -3.03 -13.00 9.05
N ILE A 11 -4.07 -12.51 8.37
CA ILE A 11 -4.26 -12.66 6.92
C ILE A 11 -3.16 -11.89 6.18
N ARG A 12 -2.97 -10.62 6.49
CA ARG A 12 -1.95 -9.79 5.87
C ARG A 12 -0.56 -10.34 6.10
N ASP A 13 -0.26 -10.75 7.33
CA ASP A 13 1.03 -11.28 7.72
C ASP A 13 1.35 -12.58 6.99
N ARG A 14 0.40 -13.52 6.90
CA ARG A 14 0.53 -14.76 6.13
C ARG A 14 0.75 -14.51 4.64
N VAL A 15 0.01 -13.57 4.06
CA VAL A 15 0.16 -13.22 2.64
C VAL A 15 1.49 -12.54 2.39
N ALA A 16 1.94 -11.65 3.29
CA ALA A 16 3.26 -11.03 3.20
C ALA A 16 4.38 -12.08 3.27
N ASP A 17 4.30 -13.01 4.21
CA ASP A 17 5.28 -14.09 4.35
C ASP A 17 5.31 -15.03 3.12
N ALA A 18 4.16 -15.26 2.49
CA ALA A 18 4.04 -16.13 1.31
C ALA A 18 4.49 -15.47 -0.01
N THR A 19 4.62 -14.15 -0.04
CA THR A 19 4.84 -13.41 -1.31
C THR A 19 6.04 -12.47 -1.25
N LEU A 20 6.78 -12.49 -0.15
CA LEU A 20 7.97 -11.69 0.00
C LEU A 20 9.08 -12.17 -0.95
N ILE A 21 9.84 -11.23 -1.44
CA ILE A 21 11.06 -11.45 -2.23
C ILE A 21 12.33 -11.09 -1.46
N GLN A 22 12.20 -10.26 -0.43
CA GLN A 22 13.28 -9.95 0.51
C GLN A 22 12.71 -9.60 1.89
N MET A 23 13.35 -10.12 2.95
CA MET A 23 13.08 -9.79 4.33
C MET A 23 14.28 -9.11 4.97
N LYS A 24 14.05 -8.04 5.71
CA LYS A 24 15.09 -7.31 6.41
C LYS A 24 14.60 -6.74 7.73
N MET A 25 15.39 -6.90 8.79
CA MET A 25 15.18 -6.18 10.05
C MET A 25 15.74 -4.77 9.93
N LEU A 26 14.91 -3.78 10.23
CA LEU A 26 15.28 -2.38 10.23
C LEU A 26 15.68 -1.90 11.63
N ASN A 27 16.44 -0.80 11.66
CA ASN A 27 16.76 -0.05 12.88
C ASN A 27 17.58 -0.84 13.92
N TYR A 28 18.42 -1.77 13.50
CA TYR A 28 19.29 -2.52 14.42
C TYR A 28 20.05 -1.63 15.41
N ALA A 29 20.60 -0.51 14.93
CA ALA A 29 21.43 0.39 15.72
C ALA A 29 20.64 1.31 16.66
N LYS A 30 19.30 1.34 16.56
CA LYS A 30 18.46 2.27 17.33
C LYS A 30 17.86 1.67 18.59
N GLY A 31 18.19 0.42 18.90
CA GLY A 31 17.70 -0.31 20.06
C GLY A 31 16.45 -1.16 19.79
N PRO A 32 16.11 -2.09 20.70
CA PRO A 32 15.11 -3.13 20.48
C PRO A 32 13.68 -2.59 20.30
N ALA A 33 13.36 -1.46 20.92
CA ALA A 33 12.00 -0.88 20.88
C ALA A 33 11.57 -0.40 19.49
N VAL A 34 12.51 -0.12 18.60
CA VAL A 34 12.25 0.39 17.24
C VAL A 34 12.68 -0.58 16.14
N LYS A 35 13.18 -1.76 16.51
CA LYS A 35 13.43 -2.83 15.54
C LYS A 35 12.12 -3.26 14.91
N SER A 36 12.08 -3.33 13.59
CA SER A 36 10.89 -3.72 12.85
C SER A 36 11.26 -4.50 11.59
N LEU A 37 10.46 -5.50 11.28
CA LEU A 37 10.60 -6.26 10.03
C LEU A 37 10.10 -5.43 8.86
N ARG A 38 10.78 -5.55 7.74
CA ARG A 38 10.35 -5.06 6.44
C ARG A 38 10.45 -6.17 5.41
N ALA A 39 9.32 -6.56 4.85
CA ALA A 39 9.28 -7.40 3.66
C ALA A 39 9.11 -6.53 2.42
N GLN A 40 9.85 -6.85 1.38
CA GLN A 40 9.50 -6.48 0.02
C GLN A 40 8.70 -7.63 -0.56
N ALA A 41 7.44 -7.36 -0.92
CA ALA A 41 6.57 -8.35 -1.52
C ALA A 41 6.53 -8.19 -3.04
N ASP A 42 6.37 -9.30 -3.75
CA ASP A 42 6.14 -9.26 -5.19
C ASP A 42 4.80 -8.58 -5.49
N LYS A 43 4.85 -7.56 -6.34
CA LYS A 43 3.71 -6.71 -6.63
C LYS A 43 2.54 -7.45 -7.31
N ILE A 44 2.83 -8.51 -8.05
CA ILE A 44 1.83 -9.27 -8.79
C ILE A 44 1.28 -10.41 -7.94
N THR A 45 2.16 -11.07 -7.21
CA THR A 45 1.80 -12.26 -6.41
C THR A 45 1.04 -11.88 -5.15
N TYR A 46 1.43 -10.79 -4.47
CA TYR A 46 0.78 -10.35 -3.24
C TYR A 46 -0.74 -10.13 -3.39
N PRO A 47 -1.24 -9.31 -4.34
CA PRO A 47 -2.68 -9.12 -4.49
C PRO A 47 -3.41 -10.38 -4.94
N ARG A 48 -2.77 -11.28 -5.69
CA ARG A 48 -3.37 -12.57 -6.07
C ARG A 48 -3.58 -13.48 -4.88
N GLU A 49 -2.57 -13.61 -4.01
CA GLU A 49 -2.68 -14.41 -2.79
C GLU A 49 -3.67 -13.80 -1.80
N MET A 50 -3.66 -12.46 -1.63
CA MET A 50 -4.65 -11.76 -0.82
C MET A 50 -6.07 -12.03 -1.31
N LEU A 51 -6.28 -11.95 -2.63
CA LEU A 51 -7.59 -12.18 -3.23
C LEU A 51 -8.07 -13.64 -3.02
N LYS A 52 -7.17 -14.63 -3.08
CA LYS A 52 -7.51 -16.03 -2.77
C LYS A 52 -8.00 -16.17 -1.33
N VAL A 53 -7.28 -15.59 -0.38
CA VAL A 53 -7.65 -15.63 1.04
C VAL A 53 -9.00 -14.94 1.26
N LEU A 54 -9.20 -13.76 0.71
CA LEU A 54 -10.46 -13.02 0.86
C LEU A 54 -11.65 -13.79 0.26
N ARG A 55 -11.46 -14.43 -0.90
CA ARG A 55 -12.51 -15.25 -1.54
C ARG A 55 -12.85 -16.53 -0.78
N SER A 56 -11.98 -17.00 0.09
CA SER A 56 -12.25 -18.15 0.96
C SER A 56 -13.12 -17.82 2.17
N GLU A 57 -13.29 -16.54 2.48
CA GLU A 57 -14.11 -16.09 3.61
C GLU A 57 -15.61 -16.18 3.28
N LYS A 58 -16.34 -16.99 4.04
CA LYS A 58 -17.75 -17.33 3.75
C LYS A 58 -18.72 -16.14 3.77
N ASN A 59 -18.43 -15.14 4.63
CA ASN A 59 -19.31 -14.00 4.83
C ASN A 59 -18.79 -12.72 4.15
N LEU A 60 -17.86 -12.86 3.21
CA LEU A 60 -17.28 -11.75 2.47
C LEU A 60 -17.69 -11.80 1.01
N SER A 61 -18.30 -10.73 0.52
CA SER A 61 -18.57 -10.54 -0.90
C SER A 61 -17.66 -9.44 -1.44
N ILE A 62 -16.99 -9.71 -2.55
CA ILE A 62 -16.15 -8.74 -3.25
C ILE A 62 -16.90 -8.26 -4.47
N LYS A 63 -17.15 -6.96 -4.54
CA LYS A 63 -17.80 -6.31 -5.67
C LYS A 63 -16.89 -5.24 -6.24
N GLU A 64 -16.66 -5.29 -7.54
CA GLU A 64 -15.95 -4.25 -8.27
C GLU A 64 -16.91 -3.10 -8.61
N GLY A 65 -16.49 -1.86 -8.34
CA GLY A 65 -17.28 -0.66 -8.62
C GLY A 65 -16.61 0.59 -8.09
N MET A 66 -16.92 1.73 -8.69
CA MET A 66 -16.43 3.03 -8.26
C MET A 66 -17.46 3.67 -7.34
N VAL A 67 -17.09 3.88 -6.08
CA VAL A 67 -17.96 4.59 -5.13
C VAL A 67 -17.86 6.10 -5.37
N GLU A 68 -19.00 6.74 -5.60
CA GLU A 68 -19.10 8.17 -5.90
C GLU A 68 -19.72 8.97 -4.76
N ASP A 69 -20.58 8.35 -3.93
CA ASP A 69 -21.23 9.03 -2.81
C ASP A 69 -21.58 8.06 -1.67
N LEU A 70 -21.95 8.65 -0.54
CA LEU A 70 -22.55 7.95 0.59
C LEU A 70 -24.07 8.16 0.56
N ILE A 71 -24.81 7.15 1.00
CA ILE A 71 -26.24 7.30 1.27
C ILE A 71 -26.36 7.76 2.72
N VAL A 72 -26.69 9.03 2.93
CA VAL A 72 -26.84 9.62 4.28
C VAL A 72 -28.26 10.15 4.44
N LYS A 73 -28.92 9.74 5.51
CA LYS A 73 -30.25 10.23 5.94
C LYS A 73 -30.19 10.50 7.43
N ASP A 74 -30.75 11.61 7.86
CA ASP A 74 -30.82 12.01 9.28
C ASP A 74 -29.44 11.88 10.00
N ASN A 75 -28.38 12.35 9.33
CA ASN A 75 -26.98 12.28 9.78
C ASN A 75 -26.48 10.85 10.06
N THR A 76 -27.10 9.85 9.45
CA THR A 76 -26.75 8.42 9.58
C THR A 76 -26.43 7.85 8.21
N VAL A 77 -25.35 7.06 8.12
CA VAL A 77 -24.98 6.38 6.88
C VAL A 77 -25.87 5.14 6.67
N HIS A 78 -26.33 4.95 5.44
CA HIS A 78 -27.15 3.82 5.03
C HIS A 78 -26.55 3.04 3.85
N GLY A 79 -25.36 3.40 3.40
CA GLY A 79 -24.70 2.70 2.31
C GLY A 79 -23.90 3.63 1.42
N VAL A 80 -23.62 3.14 0.20
CA VAL A 80 -22.85 3.85 -0.82
C VAL A 80 -23.56 3.83 -2.16
N VAL A 81 -23.25 4.81 -2.99
CA VAL A 81 -23.72 4.93 -4.39
C VAL A 81 -22.53 4.67 -5.31
N LEU A 82 -22.68 3.77 -6.26
CA LEU A 82 -21.70 3.52 -7.32
C LEU A 82 -21.88 4.49 -8.48
N ASP A 83 -20.86 4.63 -9.31
CA ASP A 83 -20.87 5.41 -10.55
C ASP A 83 -21.91 4.93 -11.56
N THR A 84 -22.36 3.69 -11.46
CA THR A 84 -23.46 3.10 -12.23
C THR A 84 -24.84 3.56 -11.77
N GLY A 85 -24.93 4.27 -10.64
CA GLY A 85 -26.19 4.62 -9.96
C GLY A 85 -26.73 3.51 -9.03
N GLU A 86 -26.04 2.38 -8.94
CA GLU A 86 -26.42 1.31 -8.04
C GLU A 86 -26.18 1.70 -6.58
N ASN A 87 -27.12 1.37 -5.71
CA ASN A 87 -27.02 1.58 -4.27
C ASN A 87 -26.64 0.27 -3.57
N ILE A 88 -25.62 0.30 -2.74
CA ILE A 88 -25.25 -0.79 -1.85
C ILE A 88 -25.60 -0.37 -0.43
N ILE A 89 -26.58 -1.04 0.14
CA ILE A 89 -27.12 -0.69 1.47
C ILE A 89 -26.27 -1.34 2.56
N SER A 90 -25.88 -0.53 3.54
CA SER A 90 -25.14 -0.98 4.73
C SER A 90 -25.27 0.03 5.85
N ASN A 91 -25.31 -0.46 7.08
CA ASN A 91 -25.35 0.40 8.29
C ASN A 91 -23.96 0.94 8.67
N ILE A 92 -22.89 0.38 8.10
CA ILE A 92 -21.50 0.79 8.38
C ILE A 92 -20.75 0.87 7.06
N VAL A 93 -20.00 1.94 6.87
CA VAL A 93 -19.10 2.13 5.72
C VAL A 93 -17.70 2.44 6.22
N ILE A 94 -16.72 1.67 5.76
CA ILE A 94 -15.31 1.88 6.07
C ILE A 94 -14.61 2.34 4.78
N LEU A 95 -14.02 3.54 4.81
CA LEU A 95 -13.31 4.11 3.68
C LEU A 95 -11.80 3.80 3.76
N THR A 96 -11.30 3.03 2.80
CA THR A 96 -9.88 2.68 2.68
C THR A 96 -9.37 3.01 1.27
N THR A 97 -9.61 4.23 0.85
CA THR A 97 -9.51 4.71 -0.53
C THR A 97 -8.09 4.85 -1.08
N GLY A 98 -7.07 4.59 -0.26
CA GLY A 98 -5.67 4.70 -0.70
C GLY A 98 -5.35 6.07 -1.31
N THR A 99 -4.77 6.08 -2.51
CA THR A 99 -4.35 7.28 -3.23
C THR A 99 -5.22 7.57 -4.47
N TYR A 100 -6.52 7.22 -4.42
CA TYR A 100 -7.41 7.31 -5.58
C TYR A 100 -8.37 8.51 -5.58
N LEU A 101 -8.57 9.19 -4.43
CA LEU A 101 -9.50 10.31 -4.34
C LEU A 101 -9.00 11.54 -5.10
N LYS A 102 -9.61 11.84 -6.24
CA LYS A 102 -9.22 12.96 -7.13
C LYS A 102 -7.72 13.03 -7.37
N SER A 103 -7.09 11.86 -7.54
CA SER A 103 -5.64 11.78 -7.61
C SER A 103 -5.09 12.32 -8.93
N ASP A 104 -3.89 12.86 -8.82
CA ASP A 104 -3.08 13.28 -9.95
C ASP A 104 -1.69 12.64 -9.84
N ILE A 105 -1.15 12.17 -10.94
CA ILE A 105 0.22 11.72 -11.06
C ILE A 105 1.07 12.89 -11.57
N LEU A 106 2.16 13.14 -10.86
CA LEU A 106 3.12 14.19 -11.18
C LEU A 106 4.43 13.54 -11.63
N VAL A 107 4.86 13.84 -12.84
CA VAL A 107 6.14 13.39 -13.39
C VAL A 107 6.84 14.60 -14.01
N GLY A 108 7.89 15.10 -13.35
CA GLY A 108 8.46 16.39 -13.69
C GLY A 108 7.40 17.48 -13.65
N ASP A 109 7.24 18.23 -14.72
CA ASP A 109 6.24 19.30 -14.85
C ASP A 109 4.88 18.81 -15.36
N THR A 110 4.80 17.53 -15.72
CA THR A 110 3.56 16.95 -16.24
C THR A 110 2.64 16.51 -15.10
N ARG A 111 1.37 16.92 -15.19
CA ARG A 111 0.31 16.53 -14.28
C ARG A 111 -0.78 15.79 -15.05
N THR A 112 -0.97 14.53 -14.71
CA THR A 112 -2.00 13.69 -15.34
C THR A 112 -3.03 13.28 -14.29
N ARG A 113 -4.31 13.50 -14.56
CA ARG A 113 -5.39 13.04 -13.70
C ARG A 113 -5.57 11.55 -13.83
N SER A 114 -5.04 10.82 -12.88
CA SER A 114 -5.05 9.36 -12.85
C SER A 114 -4.81 8.82 -11.44
N GLY A 115 -5.29 7.62 -11.17
CA GLY A 115 -4.83 6.81 -10.06
C GLY A 115 -3.48 6.15 -10.36
N PRO A 116 -2.91 5.40 -9.41
CA PRO A 116 -1.70 4.62 -9.63
C PRO A 116 -1.83 3.73 -10.89
N HIS A 117 -0.73 3.57 -11.63
CA HIS A 117 -0.70 2.71 -12.84
C HIS A 117 -1.71 3.06 -13.95
N ASN A 118 -2.09 4.32 -14.08
CA ASN A 118 -3.11 4.81 -15.00
C ASN A 118 -4.52 4.27 -14.71
N GLU A 119 -4.76 3.81 -13.49
CA GLU A 119 -6.09 3.41 -13.05
C GLU A 119 -7.01 4.62 -12.90
N ARG A 120 -8.31 4.38 -12.99
CA ARG A 120 -9.33 5.42 -12.89
C ARG A 120 -9.42 5.96 -11.44
N PRO A 121 -9.28 7.29 -11.22
CA PRO A 121 -9.46 7.87 -9.90
C PRO A 121 -10.94 8.08 -9.58
N SER A 122 -11.32 8.03 -8.30
CA SER A 122 -12.64 8.45 -7.84
C SER A 122 -12.73 9.98 -7.87
N MET A 123 -13.67 10.52 -8.63
CA MET A 123 -13.73 11.94 -8.90
C MET A 123 -14.68 12.71 -7.96
N HIS A 124 -15.73 12.07 -7.48
CA HIS A 124 -16.82 12.76 -6.77
C HIS A 124 -16.82 12.49 -5.26
N LEU A 125 -16.38 11.32 -4.82
CA LEU A 125 -16.44 10.92 -3.42
C LEU A 125 -15.81 11.94 -2.46
N SER A 126 -14.65 12.51 -2.81
CA SER A 126 -13.99 13.49 -1.94
C SER A 126 -14.76 14.80 -1.79
N ASP A 127 -15.47 15.23 -2.84
CA ASP A 127 -16.30 16.43 -2.77
C ASP A 127 -17.60 16.16 -1.98
N ASN A 128 -18.16 14.98 -2.14
CA ASN A 128 -19.33 14.56 -1.39
C ASN A 128 -19.01 14.40 0.11
N LEU A 129 -17.86 13.83 0.44
CA LEU A 129 -17.39 13.79 1.84
C LEU A 129 -17.27 15.19 2.46
N LYS A 130 -16.82 16.19 1.71
CA LYS A 130 -16.79 17.59 2.20
C LYS A 130 -18.18 18.13 2.52
N LYS A 131 -19.19 17.79 1.72
CA LYS A 131 -20.59 18.19 1.99
C LYS A 131 -21.11 17.64 3.31
N TYR A 132 -20.63 16.46 3.72
CA TYR A 132 -20.92 15.86 5.02
C TYR A 132 -20.05 16.38 6.17
N GLY A 133 -19.25 17.43 5.94
CA GLY A 133 -18.47 18.10 6.98
C GLY A 133 -17.06 17.53 7.20
N PHE A 134 -16.60 16.57 6.38
CA PHE A 134 -15.22 16.07 6.50
C PHE A 134 -14.21 17.10 6.00
N ASN A 135 -13.19 17.36 6.79
CA ASN A 135 -12.06 18.19 6.39
C ASN A 135 -11.10 17.35 5.54
N ILE A 136 -11.12 17.56 4.23
CA ILE A 136 -10.28 16.82 3.27
C ILE A 136 -9.08 17.67 2.87
N LEU A 137 -7.90 17.16 3.16
CA LEU A 137 -6.63 17.77 2.80
C LEU A 137 -5.97 17.02 1.65
N ARG A 138 -5.22 17.74 0.82
CA ARG A 138 -4.42 17.11 -0.22
C ARG A 138 -3.05 16.75 0.31
N LEU A 139 -2.71 15.48 0.20
CA LEU A 139 -1.40 14.97 0.58
C LEU A 139 -0.63 14.53 -0.67
N LYS A 140 0.69 14.52 -0.56
CA LYS A 140 1.61 14.00 -1.59
C LYS A 140 2.23 12.71 -1.07
N THR A 141 2.27 11.69 -1.92
CA THR A 141 3.11 10.51 -1.74
C THR A 141 4.23 10.52 -2.76
N GLY A 142 5.45 10.13 -2.35
CA GLY A 142 6.56 9.93 -3.27
C GLY A 142 6.62 8.48 -3.70
N THR A 143 6.74 8.24 -5.01
CA THR A 143 6.97 6.90 -5.56
C THR A 143 8.35 6.89 -6.22
N PRO A 144 9.22 5.90 -5.92
CA PRO A 144 10.49 5.76 -6.61
C PRO A 144 10.27 5.58 -8.13
N PRO A 145 11.15 6.11 -8.98
CA PRO A 145 11.07 5.87 -10.41
C PRO A 145 11.25 4.39 -10.72
N ARG A 146 10.58 3.91 -11.76
CA ARG A 146 10.84 2.60 -12.33
C ARG A 146 11.90 2.74 -13.39
N ILE A 147 12.96 1.95 -13.25
CA ILE A 147 14.12 1.98 -14.14
C ILE A 147 14.16 0.64 -14.86
N ASP A 148 14.51 0.67 -16.15
CA ASP A 148 14.78 -0.56 -16.88
C ASP A 148 16.04 -1.22 -16.32
N ARG A 149 15.93 -2.46 -15.87
CA ARG A 149 17.02 -3.23 -15.27
C ARG A 149 18.24 -3.33 -16.19
N SER A 150 18.04 -3.39 -17.50
CA SER A 150 19.11 -3.48 -18.49
C SER A 150 19.98 -2.22 -18.57
N THR A 151 19.45 -1.08 -18.10
CA THR A 151 20.18 0.21 -18.10
C THR A 151 20.97 0.46 -16.81
N ILE A 152 20.90 -0.44 -15.84
CA ILE A 152 21.55 -0.27 -14.54
C ILE A 152 22.98 -0.80 -14.59
N ASP A 153 23.93 0.06 -14.28
CA ASP A 153 25.32 -0.33 -14.04
C ASP A 153 25.48 -0.83 -12.59
N PHE A 154 25.30 -2.11 -12.38
CA PHE A 154 25.39 -2.73 -11.06
C PHE A 154 26.78 -2.62 -10.43
N THR A 155 27.84 -2.36 -11.20
CA THR A 155 29.20 -2.18 -10.67
C THR A 155 29.34 -0.90 -9.84
N LYS A 156 28.43 0.07 -10.05
CA LYS A 156 28.38 1.34 -9.32
C LYS A 156 27.41 1.31 -8.14
N THR A 157 26.85 0.16 -7.82
CA THR A 157 25.86 0.00 -6.75
C THR A 157 26.43 -0.86 -5.63
N GLN A 158 25.96 -0.63 -4.42
CA GLN A 158 26.25 -1.49 -3.29
C GLN A 158 25.11 -2.51 -3.15
N ARG A 159 25.46 -3.80 -3.29
CA ARG A 159 24.48 -4.89 -3.09
C ARG A 159 24.08 -5.00 -1.62
N GLU A 160 22.79 -5.10 -1.37
CA GLU A 160 22.20 -5.33 -0.06
C GLU A 160 21.31 -6.58 -0.11
N ASP A 161 21.80 -7.65 0.46
CA ASP A 161 21.06 -8.91 0.60
C ASP A 161 20.01 -8.80 1.72
N GLY A 162 19.02 -9.67 1.69
CA GLY A 162 18.10 -9.90 2.81
C GLY A 162 18.83 -10.50 4.02
N ASP A 163 18.16 -10.48 5.17
CA ASP A 163 18.72 -11.08 6.38
C ASP A 163 18.81 -12.60 6.24
N LYS A 164 19.83 -13.19 6.83
CA LYS A 164 20.05 -14.65 6.83
C LYS A 164 19.24 -15.38 7.90
N GLU A 165 18.62 -14.63 8.80
CA GLU A 165 17.71 -15.18 9.79
C GLU A 165 16.30 -15.28 9.18
N ALA A 166 15.63 -16.40 9.47
CA ALA A 166 14.29 -16.67 8.98
C ALA A 166 13.26 -15.96 9.84
N TYR A 167 12.95 -14.72 9.50
CA TYR A 167 11.88 -13.94 10.14
C TYR A 167 10.54 -14.16 9.46
N THR A 168 9.46 -14.08 10.24
CA THR A 168 8.09 -14.07 9.75
C THR A 168 7.28 -12.98 10.45
N PHE A 169 6.29 -12.42 9.76
CA PHE A 169 5.27 -11.58 10.39
C PHE A 169 4.24 -12.41 11.12
N SER A 170 3.90 -13.56 10.55
CA SER A 170 2.96 -14.50 11.15
C SER A 170 3.63 -15.29 12.25
N HIS A 171 3.01 -15.32 13.44
CA HIS A 171 3.48 -16.14 14.56
C HIS A 171 3.04 -17.61 14.48
N THR A 172 2.15 -17.93 13.56
CA THR A 172 1.53 -19.27 13.45
C THR A 172 2.12 -20.15 12.36
N ASN A 173 2.84 -19.56 11.42
CA ASN A 173 3.39 -20.28 10.27
C ASN A 173 4.92 -20.27 10.30
N PRO A 174 5.57 -21.39 9.95
CA PRO A 174 7.00 -21.38 9.69
C PRO A 174 7.31 -20.52 8.45
N PRO A 175 8.55 -20.06 8.30
CA PRO A 175 8.97 -19.36 7.08
C PRO A 175 8.68 -20.21 5.84
N VAL A 176 8.00 -19.61 4.86
CA VAL A 176 7.66 -20.28 3.59
C VAL A 176 8.57 -19.87 2.44
N TYR A 177 9.51 -18.96 2.71
CA TYR A 177 10.49 -18.49 1.72
C TYR A 177 11.87 -19.08 2.00
N ASP A 178 12.67 -19.21 0.94
CA ASP A 178 14.07 -19.62 1.07
C ASP A 178 14.93 -18.40 1.46
N VAL A 179 15.46 -18.45 2.68
CA VAL A 179 16.33 -17.40 3.25
C VAL A 179 17.58 -17.15 2.41
N ASN A 180 18.08 -18.18 1.73
CA ASN A 180 19.30 -18.10 0.92
C ASN A 180 19.04 -17.64 -0.52
N ASN A 181 17.79 -17.58 -0.94
CA ASN A 181 17.39 -17.23 -2.30
C ASN A 181 16.47 -16.00 -2.31
N GLN A 182 16.91 -14.92 -1.65
CA GLN A 182 16.20 -13.66 -1.64
C GLN A 182 16.73 -12.74 -2.74
N GLU A 183 15.82 -11.93 -3.32
CA GLU A 183 16.22 -10.90 -4.31
C GLU A 183 17.02 -9.80 -3.62
N PRO A 184 18.24 -9.49 -4.06
CA PRO A 184 19.02 -8.42 -3.48
C PRO A 184 18.47 -7.04 -3.87
N CYS A 185 18.55 -6.10 -2.95
CA CYS A 185 18.45 -4.68 -3.26
C CYS A 185 19.82 -4.13 -3.67
N HIS A 186 19.81 -2.98 -4.33
CA HIS A 186 21.04 -2.27 -4.70
C HIS A 186 20.94 -0.82 -4.23
N LEU A 187 21.85 -0.43 -3.34
CA LEU A 187 21.95 0.95 -2.86
C LEU A 187 22.73 1.77 -3.86
N ILE A 188 22.15 2.89 -4.26
CA ILE A 188 22.80 3.91 -5.08
C ILE A 188 23.05 5.12 -4.19
N LEU A 189 24.29 5.49 -4.01
CA LEU A 189 24.65 6.71 -3.30
C LEU A 189 24.41 7.89 -4.24
N SER A 190 23.55 8.79 -3.85
CA SER A 190 23.31 10.04 -4.57
C SER A 190 23.56 11.23 -3.67
N LEU A 191 23.98 12.34 -4.28
CA LEU A 191 24.09 13.59 -3.55
C LEU A 191 22.69 14.13 -3.25
N ILE A 192 22.52 14.70 -2.05
CA ILE A 192 21.20 15.16 -1.56
C ILE A 192 20.50 16.17 -2.50
N HIS A 193 21.28 16.98 -3.19
CA HIS A 193 20.74 17.96 -4.15
C HIS A 193 20.34 17.33 -5.49
N ILE A 194 20.71 16.06 -5.76
CA ILE A 194 20.22 15.28 -6.89
C ILE A 194 18.94 14.54 -6.53
N SER A 195 18.89 13.94 -5.33
CA SER A 195 17.74 13.15 -4.87
C SER A 195 16.64 14.00 -4.24
N GLU A 196 17.00 15.15 -3.65
CA GLU A 196 16.08 16.14 -3.10
C GLU A 196 16.39 17.52 -3.71
N PRO A 197 15.91 17.83 -4.92
CA PRO A 197 16.08 19.14 -5.49
C PRO A 197 15.38 20.14 -4.59
N THR A 198 16.19 20.87 -3.85
CA THR A 198 15.92 22.06 -3.04
C THR A 198 14.50 22.17 -2.51
N ARG A 199 14.23 21.61 -1.34
CA ARG A 199 13.22 22.21 -0.47
C ARG A 199 13.70 23.62 -0.17
N LEU A 200 13.18 24.60 -0.89
CA LEU A 200 13.27 25.98 -0.48
C LEU A 200 12.78 26.04 0.98
N ARG A 201 13.70 26.25 1.90
CA ARG A 201 13.36 26.63 3.27
C ARG A 201 12.63 27.96 3.16
N ARG A 202 11.33 27.94 3.35
CA ARG A 202 10.57 29.10 3.74
C ARG A 202 10.52 29.19 5.25
#